data_39c25d4ffd708fc29884d87e0c7260f4
#
_entry.id   39c25d4ffd708fc29884d87e0c7260f4
#
_cell.length_a   1.000
_cell.length_b   1.000
_cell.length_c   1.000
_cell.angle_alpha   90.00
_cell.angle_beta   90.00
_cell.angle_gamma   90.00
#
_symmetry.space_group_name_H-M   'P 1'
#
loop_
_entity.id
_entity.type
_entity.pdbx_description
1 polymer ?
#
loop_
_entity_poly.entity_id
_entity_poly.type
_entity_poly.pdbx_seq_one_letter_code
_entity_poly.pdbx_strand_id
1 'polypeptide(L)' 'MTKAQELFKNLGYELTETEYSLRYVKPGETEYDDCVIEFWIDEKSFSAIEHYDSKLITMEENKVIQIQLKELGWM' A
#
# COMPACT_ATOMS: atom_id res chain seq x y z
N MET A 1 -4.27 -4.23 -14.89
CA MET A 1 -3.60 -3.62 -13.73
C MET A 1 -3.73 -2.11 -13.82
N THR A 2 -4.12 -1.45 -12.73
CA THR A 2 -4.23 0.01 -12.72
C THR A 2 -2.87 0.66 -12.63
N LYS A 3 -2.82 1.97 -12.85
CA LYS A 3 -1.55 2.71 -12.77
C LYS A 3 -0.95 2.64 -11.36
N ALA A 4 -1.79 2.78 -10.33
CA ALA A 4 -1.30 2.69 -8.95
C ALA A 4 -0.72 1.30 -8.68
N GLN A 5 -1.39 0.24 -9.13
CA GLN A 5 -0.91 -1.12 -8.95
C GLN A 5 0.44 -1.34 -9.63
N GLU A 6 0.62 -0.82 -10.84
CA GLU A 6 1.89 -0.92 -11.55
C GLU A 6 3.01 -0.18 -10.80
N LEU A 7 2.71 1.02 -10.31
CA LEU A 7 3.71 1.82 -9.59
C LEU A 7 4.09 1.18 -8.27
N PHE A 8 3.15 0.62 -7.53
CA PHE A 8 3.47 -0.14 -6.32
C PHE A 8 4.34 -1.34 -6.63
N LYS A 9 4.04 -2.05 -7.71
CA LYS A 9 4.85 -3.19 -8.13
C LYS A 9 6.28 -2.76 -8.43
N ASN A 10 6.45 -1.62 -9.11
CA ASN A 10 7.77 -1.08 -9.42
C ASN A 10 8.56 -0.71 -8.16
N LEU A 11 7.88 -0.38 -7.07
CA LEU A 11 8.52 -0.11 -5.78
C LEU A 11 8.78 -1.38 -4.98
N GLY A 12 8.40 -2.54 -5.50
CA GLY A 12 8.65 -3.82 -4.85
C GLY A 12 7.47 -4.38 -4.06
N TYR A 13 6.30 -3.77 -4.17
CA TYR A 13 5.10 -4.23 -3.46
C TYR A 13 4.32 -5.24 -4.29
N GLU A 14 3.73 -6.21 -3.60
CA GLU A 14 2.82 -7.19 -4.18
C GLU A 14 1.41 -6.94 -3.65
N LEU A 15 0.42 -6.98 -4.54
CA LEU A 15 -0.98 -6.73 -4.18
C LEU A 15 -1.69 -8.02 -3.80
N THR A 16 -2.39 -7.98 -2.66
CA THR A 16 -3.37 -8.99 -2.28
C THR A 16 -4.70 -8.28 -2.08
N GLU A 17 -5.70 -8.64 -2.88
CA GLU A 17 -7.04 -8.08 -2.73
C GLU A 17 -7.85 -8.95 -1.78
N THR A 18 -8.51 -8.31 -0.81
CA THR A 18 -9.44 -8.99 0.09
C THR A 18 -10.83 -8.40 -0.10
N GLU A 19 -11.85 -8.97 0.56
CA GLU A 19 -13.21 -8.40 0.51
C GLU A 19 -13.27 -6.96 1.03
N TYR A 20 -12.34 -6.61 1.90
CA TYR A 20 -12.40 -5.35 2.65
C TYR A 20 -11.24 -4.40 2.35
N SER A 21 -10.21 -4.86 1.64
CA SER A 21 -9.00 -4.05 1.49
C SER A 21 -8.20 -4.38 0.25
N LEU A 22 -7.35 -3.41 -0.13
CA LEU A 22 -6.24 -3.62 -1.05
C LEU A 22 -4.96 -3.62 -0.21
N ARG A 23 -4.29 -4.75 -0.14
CA ARG A 23 -3.11 -4.91 0.70
C ARG A 23 -1.85 -5.04 -0.14
N TYR A 24 -0.97 -4.06 -0.05
CA TYR A 24 0.31 -4.06 -0.75
C TYR A 24 1.41 -4.44 0.23
N VAL A 25 2.16 -5.50 -0.08
CA VAL A 25 3.22 -6.01 0.79
C VAL A 25 4.55 -5.97 0.06
N LYS A 26 5.54 -5.34 0.67
CA LYS A 26 6.91 -5.36 0.18
C LYS A 26 7.72 -6.23 1.12
N PRO A 27 8.18 -7.43 0.67
CA PRO A 27 8.93 -8.33 1.53
C PRO A 27 10.25 -7.72 1.99
N GLY A 28 10.58 -7.92 3.28
CA GLY A 28 11.86 -7.55 3.84
C GLY A 28 12.81 -8.73 3.85
N GLU A 29 13.91 -8.58 4.59
CA GLU A 29 14.91 -9.66 4.70
C GLU A 29 14.38 -10.82 5.55
N THR A 30 13.46 -10.52 6.48
CA THR A 30 12.78 -11.52 7.31
C THR A 30 11.28 -11.26 7.23
N GLU A 31 10.46 -12.22 7.68
CA GLU A 31 9.02 -12.03 7.72
C GLU A 31 8.57 -10.89 8.65
N TYR A 32 9.45 -10.45 9.54
CA TYR A 32 9.16 -9.36 10.47
C TYR A 32 9.48 -7.98 9.90
N ASP A 33 10.19 -7.91 8.78
CA ASP A 33 10.64 -6.66 8.18
C ASP A 33 9.77 -6.22 7.00
N ASP A 34 8.65 -6.90 6.78
CA ASP A 34 7.77 -6.58 5.67
C ASP A 34 7.16 -5.18 5.85
N CYS A 35 7.10 -4.44 4.73
CA CYS A 35 6.37 -3.18 4.67
C CYS A 35 4.98 -3.47 4.12
N VAL A 36 3.94 -3.01 4.80
CA VAL A 36 2.56 -3.23 4.38
C VAL A 36 1.85 -1.89 4.28
N ILE A 37 1.30 -1.60 3.11
CA ILE A 37 0.42 -0.45 2.90
C ILE A 37 -0.94 -1.01 2.52
N GLU A 38 -1.95 -0.77 3.34
CA GLU A 38 -3.26 -1.37 3.16
C GLU A 38 -4.35 -0.30 3.11
N PHE A 39 -5.21 -0.39 2.08
CA PHE A 39 -6.31 0.54 1.87
C PHE A 39 -7.61 -0.17 2.26
N TRP A 40 -8.26 0.32 3.32
CA TRP A 40 -9.48 -0.27 3.88
C TRP A 40 -10.70 0.34 3.21
N ILE A 41 -11.38 -0.44 2.38
CA ILE A 41 -12.42 0.06 1.48
C ILE A 41 -13.63 0.62 2.23
N ASP A 42 -14.13 -0.13 3.21
CA ASP A 42 -15.33 0.27 3.95
C ASP A 42 -15.12 1.54 4.78
N GLU A 43 -13.94 1.68 5.35
CA GLU A 43 -13.62 2.79 6.23
C GLU A 43 -13.04 4.00 5.48
N LYS A 44 -12.69 3.83 4.19
CA LYS A 44 -12.02 4.83 3.37
C LYS A 44 -10.77 5.36 4.06
N SER A 45 -9.97 4.45 4.58
CA SER A 45 -8.74 4.77 5.30
C SER A 45 -7.60 3.91 4.78
N PHE A 46 -6.38 4.29 5.10
CA PHE A 46 -5.24 3.44 4.80
C PHE A 46 -4.24 3.47 5.95
N SER A 47 -3.44 2.41 6.04
CA SER A 47 -2.39 2.30 7.04
C SER A 47 -1.09 1.87 6.37
N ALA A 48 0.03 2.24 6.98
CA ALA A 48 1.34 1.82 6.53
C ALA A 48 2.13 1.32 7.74
N ILE A 49 2.60 0.08 7.66
CA ILE A 49 3.26 -0.62 8.76
C ILE A 49 4.59 -1.16 8.28
N GLU A 50 5.62 -1.04 9.13
CA GLU A 50 6.93 -1.64 8.90
C GLU A 50 7.39 -2.20 10.24
N HIS A 51 7.76 -3.48 10.27
CA HIS A 51 8.28 -4.14 11.46
C HIS A 51 7.34 -3.96 12.67
N TYR A 52 6.04 -4.19 12.46
CA TYR A 52 4.97 -4.05 13.47
C TYR A 52 4.81 -2.64 14.04
N ASP A 53 5.40 -1.64 13.39
CA ASP A 53 5.30 -0.25 13.81
C ASP A 53 4.87 0.61 12.64
N SER A 54 4.58 1.88 12.89
CA SER A 54 4.20 2.80 11.83
C SER A 54 5.35 2.98 10.84
N LYS A 55 5.04 2.92 9.55
CA LYS A 55 6.01 3.14 8.49
C LYS A 55 6.11 4.61 8.15
N LEU A 56 7.32 5.10 7.99
CA LEU A 56 7.54 6.42 7.40
C LEU A 56 7.33 6.31 5.89
N ILE A 57 6.49 7.17 5.36
CA ILE A 57 6.15 7.17 3.93
C ILE A 57 7.18 8.03 3.18
N THR A 58 7.81 7.43 2.17
CA THR A 58 8.73 8.18 1.30
C THR A 58 7.94 9.06 0.34
N MET A 59 8.61 10.03 -0.28
CA MET A 59 7.96 10.88 -1.28
C MET A 59 7.46 10.08 -2.48
N GLU A 60 8.22 9.07 -2.89
CA GLU A 60 7.79 8.20 -3.99
C GLU A 60 6.55 7.41 -3.63
N GLU A 61 6.53 6.83 -2.42
CA GLU A 61 5.37 6.10 -1.92
C GLU A 61 4.16 7.01 -1.80
N ASN A 62 4.37 8.24 -1.32
CA ASN A 62 3.28 9.20 -1.20
C ASN A 62 2.62 9.49 -2.55
N LYS A 63 3.41 9.65 -3.60
CA LYS A 63 2.87 9.88 -4.95
C LYS A 63 1.99 8.71 -5.41
N VAL A 64 2.44 7.49 -5.17
CA VAL A 64 1.69 6.30 -5.56
C VAL A 64 0.42 6.17 -4.73
N ILE A 65 0.51 6.45 -3.42
CA ILE A 65 -0.66 6.46 -2.53
C ILE A 65 -1.70 7.46 -3.03
N GLN A 66 -1.28 8.68 -3.42
CA GLN A 66 -2.21 9.68 -3.94
C GLN A 66 -2.93 9.19 -5.20
N ILE A 67 -2.22 8.53 -6.10
CA ILE A 67 -2.82 7.96 -7.30
C ILE A 67 -3.84 6.88 -6.93
N GLN A 68 -3.51 6.01 -5.97
CA GLN A 68 -4.41 4.97 -5.51
C GLN A 68 -5.68 5.57 -4.89
N LEU A 69 -5.55 6.61 -4.09
CA LEU A 69 -6.71 7.26 -3.47
C LEU A 69 -7.65 7.85 -4.53
N LYS A 70 -7.09 8.42 -5.60
CA LYS A 70 -7.89 8.94 -6.70
C LYS A 70 -8.59 7.82 -7.46
N GLU A 71 -7.91 6.70 -7.68
CA GLU A 71 -8.52 5.53 -8.34
C GLU A 71 -9.68 4.97 -7.54
N LEU A 72 -9.59 5.02 -6.21
CA LEU A 72 -10.64 4.57 -5.32
C LEU A 72 -11.79 5.58 -5.20
N GLY A 73 -11.61 6.79 -5.75
CA GLY A 73 -12.62 7.83 -5.68
C GLY A 73 -12.69 8.53 -4.32
N TRP A 74 -11.63 8.46 -3.53
CA TRP A 74 -11.61 9.06 -2.19
C TRP A 74 -11.08 10.51 -2.20
N MET A 75 -10.58 10.95 -3.34
CA MET A 75 -10.05 12.29 -3.51
C MET A 75 -10.62 12.96 -4.75
#